data_e1486e86d273ffd683129267bb287c10
#
_entry.id   e1486e86d273ffd683129267bb287c10
#
_cell.length_a   1.000
_cell.length_b   1.000
_cell.length_c   1.000
_cell.angle_alpha   90.00
_cell.angle_beta   90.00
_cell.angle_gamma   90.00
#
_symmetry.space_group_name_H-M   'P 1'
#
loop_
_entity.id
_entity.type
_entity.pdbx_description
1 polymer ?
#
loop_
_entity_poly.entity_id
_entity_poly.type
_entity_poly.pdbx_seq_one_letter_code
_entity_poly.pdbx_strand_id
1 'polypeptide(L)'
;EAGERLGRAWGVVGHLHSVLDVPEWREAYNRMLPEVSSFYAELGQNLALFEKYRALRESPEYATLSPVRRRILDHEVRDFRLAGAELPDADKPRFKQIQEELSALAAKFSENLLDATNAHAEWIEDEAELAGLPEDAIAAARAAAEKAGHPGWKFTLHMPSYLPVMQYADSRPLRERMYRAYATRASEFGDAALDNGPLIGRILALRAEEARMLGYANYAEVSLVPKMADSPEQVLDFLRELAAKAKPFAERDLAELRDFAASELGLDDLQPWDVGYASEKLRQSRYAFSEQEVKQFFPEPRVIEGLFGVVQRLYGVTIFPDEAPTWDPDARFFRIERDGTTIGHFYLDLHARETKRGGAWMDSARSRMRAGSQVQTPVAYLVCNFSGPAGGKPATFSHDDVITLFHETGHGLHHLLTQIDEVAVSGIHGVEWDAVELPSQFMENFCWEWDVLSGMTAHVDTGEPLPRALYDKMIAAKNFQSGMQTVRQLEFAMFDLLIHSQLQPEGDTVPVERVMQVLADVRREVAVITPPAWHRFPHSFSHIFAGGYAAGYYSYKWAEVLSADAFEAFEEAGAQGGTLLDRATGERFWREILAVGGSRPAIESFKAFRGREPRVDALLRHSGMVTA
;
A
#
# COMPACT_ATOMS: atom_id res chain seq x y z
N GLU A 1 2.34 28.40 5.49
CA GLU A 1 3.69 28.41 6.15
C GLU A 1 3.62 28.13 7.66
N ALA A 2 2.64 28.69 8.40
CA ALA A 2 2.57 28.54 9.85
C ALA A 2 2.34 27.08 10.30
N GLY A 3 1.47 26.33 9.60
CA GLY A 3 1.19 24.92 9.89
C GLY A 3 2.26 23.94 9.37
N GLU A 4 3.08 24.34 8.41
CA GLU A 4 4.06 23.46 7.77
C GLU A 4 5.15 23.00 8.74
N ARG A 5 5.61 23.88 9.63
CA ARG A 5 6.64 23.54 10.61
C ARG A 5 6.18 22.48 11.60
N LEU A 6 4.93 22.58 12.09
CA LEU A 6 4.34 21.57 12.96
C LEU A 6 4.11 20.27 12.19
N GLY A 7 3.50 20.36 11.01
CA GLY A 7 3.24 19.19 10.16
C GLY A 7 4.50 18.41 9.82
N ARG A 8 5.59 19.09 9.47
CA ARG A 8 6.89 18.47 9.20
C ARG A 8 7.50 17.82 10.45
N ALA A 9 7.48 18.52 11.58
CA ALA A 9 8.00 17.97 12.83
C ALA A 9 7.20 16.74 13.27
N TRP A 10 5.87 16.81 13.21
CA TRP A 10 4.99 15.70 13.56
C TRP A 10 5.08 14.55 12.56
N GLY A 11 5.26 14.83 11.28
CA GLY A 11 5.52 13.82 10.25
C GLY A 11 6.78 13.00 10.52
N VAL A 12 7.87 13.65 10.97
CA VAL A 12 9.11 12.93 11.39
C VAL A 12 8.83 12.06 12.62
N VAL A 13 8.09 12.56 13.61
CA VAL A 13 7.72 11.78 14.80
C VAL A 13 6.88 10.58 14.45
N GLY A 14 5.89 10.73 13.56
CA GLY A 14 5.02 9.66 13.09
C GLY A 14 5.78 8.62 12.25
N HIS A 15 6.68 9.07 11.38
CA HIS A 15 7.57 8.18 10.64
C HIS A 15 8.42 7.31 11.58
N LEU A 16 9.09 7.92 12.54
CA LEU A 16 9.90 7.18 13.51
C LEU A 16 9.08 6.23 14.38
N HIS A 17 7.84 6.60 14.75
CA HIS A 17 6.91 5.68 15.41
C HIS A 17 6.58 4.45 14.55
N SER A 18 6.55 4.60 13.24
CA SER A 18 6.27 3.50 12.30
C SER A 18 7.47 2.58 12.02
N VAL A 19 8.70 3.08 12.10
CA VAL A 19 9.92 2.36 11.71
C VAL A 19 10.89 2.07 12.86
N LEU A 20 10.72 2.72 14.00
CA LEU A 20 11.53 2.60 15.21
C LEU A 20 10.64 2.62 16.46
N ASP A 21 9.67 1.71 16.51
CA ASP A 21 8.69 1.65 17.61
C ASP A 21 9.29 0.96 18.84
N VAL A 22 10.24 1.65 19.48
CA VAL A 22 10.79 1.28 20.77
C VAL A 22 9.95 1.92 21.90
N PRO A 23 9.96 1.37 23.14
CA PRO A 23 9.09 1.84 24.23
C PRO A 23 9.16 3.33 24.48
N GLU A 24 10.35 3.91 24.50
CA GLU A 24 10.57 5.34 24.79
C GLU A 24 9.99 6.23 23.69
N TRP A 25 10.11 5.81 22.43
CA TRP A 25 9.57 6.56 21.30
C TRP A 25 8.03 6.45 21.24
N ARG A 26 7.50 5.24 21.43
CA ARG A 26 6.05 4.99 21.54
C ARG A 26 5.42 5.83 22.64
N GLU A 27 6.02 5.88 23.82
CA GLU A 27 5.54 6.70 24.94
C GLU A 27 5.52 8.19 24.57
N ALA A 28 6.59 8.71 23.98
CA ALA A 28 6.66 10.10 23.55
C ALA A 28 5.60 10.43 22.48
N TYR A 29 5.44 9.56 21.49
CA TYR A 29 4.42 9.71 20.45
C TYR A 29 3.01 9.73 21.05
N ASN A 30 2.66 8.74 21.87
CA ASN A 30 1.33 8.62 22.47
C ASN A 30 1.02 9.75 23.46
N ARG A 31 2.03 10.32 24.12
CA ARG A 31 1.86 11.50 24.98
C ARG A 31 1.52 12.76 24.18
N MET A 32 2.12 12.94 22.99
CA MET A 32 1.92 14.13 22.16
C MET A 32 0.74 14.01 21.19
N LEU A 33 0.30 12.80 20.85
CA LEU A 33 -0.78 12.57 19.89
C LEU A 33 -2.08 13.30 20.25
N PRO A 34 -2.58 13.29 21.49
CA PRO A 34 -3.78 14.04 21.87
C PRO A 34 -3.65 15.55 21.65
N GLU A 35 -2.48 16.14 21.98
CA GLU A 35 -2.23 17.56 21.81
C GLU A 35 -2.24 17.98 20.33
N VAL A 36 -1.58 17.20 19.49
CA VAL A 36 -1.55 17.45 18.03
C VAL A 36 -2.91 17.24 17.40
N SER A 37 -3.63 16.19 17.78
CA SER A 37 -4.99 15.90 17.29
C SER A 37 -5.96 16.99 17.70
N SER A 38 -5.87 17.48 18.95
CA SER A 38 -6.67 18.60 19.45
C SER A 38 -6.40 19.89 18.65
N PHE A 39 -5.14 20.20 18.41
CA PHE A 39 -4.76 21.39 17.63
C PHE A 39 -5.36 21.36 16.22
N TYR A 40 -5.24 20.26 15.50
CA TYR A 40 -5.79 20.16 14.14
C TYR A 40 -7.31 20.16 14.12
N ALA A 41 -7.97 19.55 15.11
CA ALA A 41 -9.42 19.60 15.24
C ALA A 41 -9.91 21.05 15.50
N GLU A 42 -9.26 21.79 16.38
CA GLU A 42 -9.56 23.22 16.64
C GLU A 42 -9.32 24.09 15.42
N LEU A 43 -8.23 23.85 14.69
CA LEU A 43 -7.93 24.57 13.46
C LEU A 43 -9.02 24.33 12.41
N GLY A 44 -9.41 23.07 12.19
CA GLY A 44 -10.47 22.69 11.23
C GLY A 44 -11.84 23.24 11.61
N GLN A 45 -12.10 23.49 12.90
CA GLN A 45 -13.36 24.09 13.40
C GLN A 45 -13.32 25.62 13.49
N ASN A 46 -12.24 26.27 13.07
CA ASN A 46 -12.10 27.72 13.15
C ASN A 46 -13.02 28.43 12.14
N LEU A 47 -14.22 28.79 12.59
CA LEU A 47 -15.23 29.42 11.75
C LEU A 47 -14.75 30.75 11.15
N ALA A 48 -14.03 31.56 11.93
CA ALA A 48 -13.55 32.86 11.45
C ALA A 48 -12.53 32.71 10.30
N LEU A 49 -11.67 31.69 10.36
CA LEU A 49 -10.75 31.36 9.28
C LEU A 49 -11.50 30.79 8.06
N PHE A 50 -12.42 29.87 8.28
CA PHE A 50 -13.26 29.29 7.22
C PHE A 50 -14.04 30.37 6.46
N GLU A 51 -14.66 31.32 7.17
CA GLU A 51 -15.42 32.41 6.54
C GLU A 51 -14.54 33.30 5.66
N LYS A 52 -13.26 33.49 5.98
CA LYS A 52 -12.33 34.21 5.11
C LYS A 52 -12.04 33.45 3.81
N TYR A 53 -11.84 32.14 3.88
CA TYR A 53 -11.68 31.31 2.69
C TYR A 53 -12.96 31.31 1.83
N ARG A 54 -14.13 31.17 2.44
CA ARG A 54 -15.41 31.21 1.76
C ARG A 54 -15.65 32.56 1.09
N ALA A 55 -15.44 33.67 1.82
CA ALA A 55 -15.60 35.01 1.27
C ALA A 55 -14.67 35.27 0.08
N LEU A 56 -13.42 34.84 0.14
CA LEU A 56 -12.50 34.96 -0.98
C LEU A 56 -12.97 34.12 -2.18
N ARG A 57 -13.43 32.90 -1.96
CA ARG A 57 -13.96 32.02 -3.00
C ARG A 57 -15.18 32.61 -3.71
N GLU A 58 -16.05 33.31 -2.97
CA GLU A 58 -17.27 33.94 -3.48
C GLU A 58 -17.03 35.35 -4.06
N SER A 59 -15.82 35.89 -3.91
CA SER A 59 -15.46 37.23 -4.37
C SER A 59 -15.08 37.26 -5.85
N PRO A 60 -15.14 38.46 -6.51
CA PRO A 60 -14.60 38.62 -7.85
C PRO A 60 -13.09 38.32 -7.96
N GLU A 61 -12.33 38.41 -6.88
CA GLU A 61 -10.90 38.08 -6.83
C GLU A 61 -10.61 36.62 -7.12
N TYR A 62 -11.53 35.71 -6.80
CA TYR A 62 -11.38 34.28 -7.10
C TYR A 62 -11.07 34.04 -8.58
N ALA A 63 -11.78 34.74 -9.49
CA ALA A 63 -11.56 34.60 -10.93
C ALA A 63 -10.16 35.07 -11.40
N THR A 64 -9.50 35.91 -10.60
CA THR A 64 -8.15 36.44 -10.90
C THR A 64 -7.02 35.56 -10.39
N LEU A 65 -7.34 34.60 -9.50
CA LEU A 65 -6.37 33.65 -8.98
C LEU A 65 -5.90 32.67 -10.06
N SER A 66 -4.66 32.19 -9.92
CA SER A 66 -4.19 31.08 -10.75
C SER A 66 -5.06 29.83 -10.57
N PRO A 67 -5.10 28.92 -11.57
CA PRO A 67 -5.84 27.65 -11.43
C PRO A 67 -5.41 26.87 -10.18
N VAL A 68 -4.12 26.86 -9.85
CA VAL A 68 -3.57 26.19 -8.65
C VAL A 68 -4.18 26.78 -7.37
N ARG A 69 -4.20 28.10 -7.24
CA ARG A 69 -4.73 28.79 -6.04
C ARG A 69 -6.24 28.66 -5.93
N ARG A 70 -6.96 28.63 -7.06
CA ARG A 70 -8.41 28.32 -7.04
C ARG A 70 -8.66 26.91 -6.53
N ARG A 71 -7.88 25.94 -7.02
CA ARG A 71 -7.96 24.54 -6.55
C ARG A 71 -7.72 24.44 -5.04
N ILE A 72 -6.69 25.09 -4.52
CA ILE A 72 -6.39 25.13 -3.09
C ILE A 72 -7.58 25.70 -2.32
N LEU A 73 -8.14 26.82 -2.78
CA LEU A 73 -9.25 27.49 -2.11
C LEU A 73 -10.51 26.62 -2.09
N ASP A 74 -10.79 25.90 -3.19
CA ASP A 74 -11.89 24.93 -3.25
C ASP A 74 -11.68 23.77 -2.29
N HIS A 75 -10.44 23.25 -2.17
CA HIS A 75 -10.08 22.21 -1.21
C HIS A 75 -10.22 22.71 0.23
N GLU A 76 -9.72 23.89 0.56
CA GLU A 76 -9.81 24.47 1.91
C GLU A 76 -11.27 24.61 2.35
N VAL A 77 -12.15 25.16 1.50
CA VAL A 77 -13.58 25.30 1.80
C VAL A 77 -14.24 23.94 2.03
N ARG A 78 -13.93 22.95 1.19
CA ARG A 78 -14.40 21.57 1.36
C ARG A 78 -13.93 20.97 2.68
N ASP A 79 -12.63 21.06 2.94
CA ASP A 79 -11.99 20.38 4.06
C ASP A 79 -12.37 21.00 5.41
N PHE A 80 -12.57 22.32 5.48
CA PHE A 80 -13.15 22.96 6.66
C PHE A 80 -14.59 22.48 6.94
N ARG A 81 -15.40 22.26 5.91
CA ARG A 81 -16.74 21.68 6.07
C ARG A 81 -16.68 20.26 6.62
N LEU A 82 -15.78 19.44 6.07
CA LEU A 82 -15.56 18.07 6.57
C LEU A 82 -14.97 18.03 7.97
N ALA A 83 -14.23 19.06 8.38
CA ALA A 83 -13.70 19.20 9.73
C ALA A 83 -14.71 19.79 10.75
N GLY A 84 -15.93 20.09 10.31
CA GLY A 84 -17.01 20.55 11.18
C GLY A 84 -17.04 22.06 11.44
N ALA A 85 -16.43 22.89 10.58
CA ALA A 85 -16.41 24.35 10.76
C ALA A 85 -17.81 24.99 10.79
N GLU A 86 -18.76 24.46 10.04
CA GLU A 86 -20.15 24.93 9.95
C GLU A 86 -21.10 24.28 10.97
N LEU A 87 -20.59 23.37 11.82
CA LEU A 87 -21.42 22.77 12.87
C LEU A 87 -21.87 23.84 13.89
N PRO A 88 -23.07 23.65 14.50
CA PRO A 88 -23.47 24.46 15.66
C PRO A 88 -22.40 24.41 16.75
N ASP A 89 -22.20 25.53 17.44
CA ASP A 89 -21.18 25.63 18.51
C ASP A 89 -21.40 24.59 19.63
N ALA A 90 -22.64 24.17 19.86
CA ALA A 90 -22.96 23.12 20.84
C ALA A 90 -22.44 21.73 20.42
N ASP A 91 -22.28 21.47 19.14
CA ASP A 91 -21.88 20.16 18.59
C ASP A 91 -20.35 20.06 18.35
N LYS A 92 -19.68 21.20 18.20
CA LYS A 92 -18.23 21.25 17.94
C LYS A 92 -17.38 20.51 18.96
N PRO A 93 -17.63 20.61 20.30
CA PRO A 93 -16.85 19.85 21.28
C PRO A 93 -16.96 18.34 21.09
N ARG A 94 -18.16 17.83 20.75
CA ARG A 94 -18.34 16.40 20.49
C ARG A 94 -17.61 15.96 19.24
N PHE A 95 -17.69 16.73 18.16
CA PHE A 95 -16.98 16.44 16.92
C PHE A 95 -15.47 16.40 17.14
N LYS A 96 -14.89 17.37 17.87
CA LYS A 96 -13.49 17.40 18.27
C LYS A 96 -13.11 16.14 19.04
N GLN A 97 -13.91 15.75 20.04
CA GLN A 97 -13.68 14.54 20.83
C GLN A 97 -13.66 13.27 19.94
N ILE A 98 -14.53 13.20 18.92
CA ILE A 98 -14.53 12.09 17.95
C ILE A 98 -13.19 12.05 17.21
N GLN A 99 -12.69 13.16 16.71
CA GLN A 99 -11.42 13.21 15.97
C GLN A 99 -10.23 12.79 16.85
N GLU A 100 -10.19 13.27 18.09
CA GLU A 100 -9.15 12.90 19.06
C GLU A 100 -9.20 11.38 19.38
N GLU A 101 -10.38 10.83 19.61
CA GLU A 101 -10.56 9.42 19.91
C GLU A 101 -10.22 8.53 18.71
N LEU A 102 -10.61 8.90 17.49
CA LEU A 102 -10.25 8.18 16.26
C LEU A 102 -8.74 8.13 16.07
N SER A 103 -8.02 9.23 16.30
CA SER A 103 -6.55 9.26 16.22
C SER A 103 -5.90 8.31 17.23
N ALA A 104 -6.38 8.32 18.47
CA ALA A 104 -5.88 7.43 19.53
C ALA A 104 -6.15 5.95 19.23
N LEU A 105 -7.35 5.63 18.73
CA LEU A 105 -7.73 4.26 18.37
C LEU A 105 -6.94 3.74 17.17
N ALA A 106 -6.67 4.57 16.16
CA ALA A 106 -5.84 4.22 15.01
C ALA A 106 -4.40 3.86 15.42
N ALA A 107 -3.79 4.68 16.29
CA ALA A 107 -2.47 4.40 16.84
C ALA A 107 -2.46 3.09 17.63
N LYS A 108 -3.44 2.90 18.50
CA LYS A 108 -3.58 1.67 19.31
C LYS A 108 -3.80 0.43 18.45
N PHE A 109 -4.59 0.52 17.39
CA PHE A 109 -4.78 -0.57 16.43
C PHE A 109 -3.47 -1.03 15.80
N SER A 110 -2.65 -0.09 15.32
CA SER A 110 -1.35 -0.39 14.73
C SER A 110 -0.37 -1.00 15.74
N GLU A 111 -0.30 -0.44 16.93
CA GLU A 111 0.56 -0.93 18.01
C GLU A 111 0.17 -2.34 18.45
N ASN A 112 -1.12 -2.61 18.65
CA ASN A 112 -1.63 -3.93 18.98
C ASN A 112 -1.26 -4.98 17.91
N LEU A 113 -1.39 -4.61 16.63
CA LEU A 113 -1.05 -5.52 15.53
C LEU A 113 0.46 -5.82 15.50
N LEU A 114 1.31 -4.81 15.68
CA LEU A 114 2.75 -5.01 15.74
C LEU A 114 3.13 -5.88 16.94
N ASP A 115 2.60 -5.60 18.11
CA ASP A 115 2.88 -6.35 19.34
C ASP A 115 2.38 -7.80 19.23
N ALA A 116 1.19 -8.04 18.67
CA ALA A 116 0.68 -9.38 18.40
C ALA A 116 1.54 -10.15 17.38
N THR A 117 2.07 -9.46 16.38
CA THR A 117 3.00 -10.04 15.41
C THR A 117 4.31 -10.46 16.09
N ASN A 118 4.86 -9.61 16.95
CA ASN A 118 6.10 -9.87 17.69
C ASN A 118 5.96 -10.90 18.81
N ALA A 119 4.76 -11.05 19.38
CA ALA A 119 4.51 -11.97 20.48
C ALA A 119 4.60 -13.46 20.08
N HIS A 120 4.43 -13.77 18.79
CA HIS A 120 4.49 -15.14 18.30
C HIS A 120 5.89 -15.55 17.90
N ALA A 121 6.33 -16.72 18.38
CA ALA A 121 7.54 -17.39 17.92
C ALA A 121 7.23 -18.89 17.74
N GLU A 122 7.39 -19.37 16.52
CA GLU A 122 7.33 -20.80 16.21
C GLU A 122 8.76 -21.37 16.32
N TRP A 123 8.98 -22.19 17.34
CA TRP A 123 10.28 -22.82 17.60
C TRP A 123 10.32 -24.21 16.97
N ILE A 124 11.29 -24.46 16.12
CA ILE A 124 11.51 -25.75 15.48
C ILE A 124 12.84 -26.31 16.00
N GLU A 125 12.81 -27.53 16.53
CA GLU A 125 13.99 -28.26 16.98
C GLU A 125 14.26 -29.49 16.10
N ASP A 126 13.22 -30.03 15.47
CA ASP A 126 13.34 -31.16 14.54
C ASP A 126 13.62 -30.66 13.12
N GLU A 127 14.81 -30.94 12.62
CA GLU A 127 15.23 -30.58 11.26
C GLU A 127 14.30 -31.14 10.17
N ALA A 128 13.60 -32.24 10.45
CA ALA A 128 12.65 -32.83 9.50
C ALA A 128 11.45 -31.90 9.18
N GLU A 129 11.08 -31.01 10.10
CA GLU A 129 10.02 -30.02 9.86
C GLU A 129 10.45 -28.91 8.89
N LEU A 130 11.76 -28.77 8.62
CA LEU A 130 12.28 -27.76 7.68
C LEU A 130 12.25 -28.21 6.22
N ALA A 131 11.84 -29.44 5.94
CA ALA A 131 11.80 -29.99 4.59
C ALA A 131 11.03 -29.07 3.65
N GLY A 132 11.57 -28.81 2.46
CA GLY A 132 10.99 -27.95 1.44
C GLY A 132 11.31 -26.46 1.59
N LEU A 133 11.74 -26.01 2.77
CA LEU A 133 12.08 -24.58 3.00
C LEU A 133 13.35 -24.17 2.25
N PRO A 134 13.41 -22.93 1.71
CA PRO A 134 14.62 -22.37 1.11
C PRO A 134 15.76 -22.21 2.12
N GLU A 135 17.00 -22.37 1.65
CA GLU A 135 18.20 -22.28 2.49
C GLU A 135 18.35 -20.91 3.19
N ASP A 136 18.00 -19.83 2.50
CA ASP A 136 18.06 -18.47 3.05
C ASP A 136 17.01 -18.27 4.17
N ALA A 137 15.82 -18.85 4.04
CA ALA A 137 14.80 -18.82 5.09
C ALA A 137 15.23 -19.64 6.32
N ILE A 138 15.85 -20.81 6.11
CA ILE A 138 16.40 -21.65 7.18
C ILE A 138 17.54 -20.92 7.89
N ALA A 139 18.46 -20.30 7.15
CA ALA A 139 19.59 -19.54 7.71
C ALA A 139 19.10 -18.34 8.54
N ALA A 140 18.10 -17.61 8.05
CA ALA A 140 17.50 -16.49 8.79
C ALA A 140 16.82 -16.96 10.09
N ALA A 141 16.07 -18.06 10.03
CA ALA A 141 15.41 -18.63 11.21
C ALA A 141 16.42 -19.13 12.27
N ARG A 142 17.54 -19.71 11.83
CA ARG A 142 18.62 -20.12 12.71
C ARG A 142 19.28 -18.93 13.40
N ALA A 143 19.61 -17.88 12.64
CA ALA A 143 20.18 -16.65 13.19
C ALA A 143 19.23 -15.98 14.21
N ALA A 144 17.92 -15.99 13.94
CA ALA A 144 16.92 -15.48 14.87
C ALA A 144 16.84 -16.30 16.18
N ALA A 145 16.99 -17.63 16.10
CA ALA A 145 17.04 -18.49 17.27
C ALA A 145 18.33 -18.27 18.08
N GLU A 146 19.47 -18.18 17.43
CA GLU A 146 20.76 -17.89 18.06
C GLU A 146 20.75 -16.55 18.80
N LYS A 147 20.21 -15.49 18.16
CA LYS A 147 20.03 -14.18 18.80
C LYS A 147 19.15 -14.24 20.05
N ALA A 148 18.16 -15.12 20.06
CA ALA A 148 17.30 -15.35 21.21
C ALA A 148 17.89 -16.32 22.26
N GLY A 149 19.08 -16.87 22.02
CA GLY A 149 19.71 -17.85 22.92
C GLY A 149 19.02 -19.21 22.96
N HIS A 150 18.30 -19.59 21.89
CA HIS A 150 17.52 -20.82 21.81
C HIS A 150 18.10 -21.77 20.74
N PRO A 151 18.15 -23.09 20.98
CA PRO A 151 18.57 -24.06 19.97
C PRO A 151 17.52 -24.16 18.85
N GLY A 152 17.97 -24.62 17.66
CA GLY A 152 17.08 -24.85 16.52
C GLY A 152 16.82 -23.62 15.68
N TRP A 153 15.57 -23.41 15.30
CA TRP A 153 15.14 -22.36 14.37
C TRP A 153 13.93 -21.61 14.94
N LYS A 154 13.91 -20.30 14.72
CA LYS A 154 12.79 -19.41 15.12
C LYS A 154 12.13 -18.84 13.89
N PHE A 155 10.85 -19.18 13.67
CA PHE A 155 10.00 -18.52 12.68
C PHE A 155 9.08 -17.52 13.36
N THR A 156 8.82 -16.40 12.69
CA THR A 156 7.97 -15.30 13.19
C THR A 156 6.82 -15.03 12.22
N LEU A 157 5.91 -14.13 12.60
CA LEU A 157 4.80 -13.71 11.75
C LEU A 157 5.13 -12.50 10.85
N HIS A 158 6.38 -12.00 10.86
CA HIS A 158 6.84 -11.05 9.86
C HIS A 158 6.94 -11.73 8.48
N MET A 159 6.57 -11.01 7.44
CA MET A 159 6.44 -11.58 6.10
C MET A 159 7.66 -12.34 5.59
N PRO A 160 8.91 -11.86 5.77
CA PRO A 160 10.10 -12.62 5.34
C PRO A 160 10.28 -13.99 6.02
N SER A 161 9.71 -14.18 7.20
CA SER A 161 9.72 -15.46 7.92
C SER A 161 8.46 -16.30 7.64
N TYR A 162 7.29 -15.65 7.62
CA TYR A 162 6.00 -16.31 7.44
C TYR A 162 5.77 -16.84 6.02
N LEU A 163 6.02 -16.01 5.02
CA LEU A 163 5.68 -16.34 3.63
C LEU A 163 6.42 -17.57 3.09
N PRO A 164 7.74 -17.75 3.31
CA PRO A 164 8.44 -18.96 2.89
C PRO A 164 7.87 -20.25 3.50
N VAL A 165 7.42 -20.22 4.74
CA VAL A 165 6.76 -21.37 5.38
C VAL A 165 5.48 -21.72 4.62
N MET A 166 4.66 -20.74 4.30
CA MET A 166 3.38 -20.96 3.61
C MET A 166 3.55 -21.45 2.16
N GLN A 167 4.64 -21.06 1.49
CA GLN A 167 4.88 -21.40 0.10
C GLN A 167 5.68 -22.70 -0.08
N TYR A 168 6.60 -23.02 0.84
CA TYR A 168 7.61 -24.04 0.62
C TYR A 168 7.67 -25.16 1.66
N ALA A 169 7.22 -24.95 2.90
CA ALA A 169 7.31 -25.99 3.91
C ALA A 169 6.48 -27.22 3.54
N ASP A 170 7.12 -28.39 3.45
CA ASP A 170 6.43 -29.66 3.19
C ASP A 170 5.57 -30.08 4.41
N SER A 171 5.94 -29.66 5.60
CA SER A 171 5.16 -29.91 6.83
C SER A 171 3.83 -29.18 6.83
N ARG A 172 2.74 -29.89 6.51
CA ARG A 172 1.37 -29.35 6.59
C ARG A 172 0.99 -28.87 7.99
N PRO A 173 1.34 -29.60 9.08
CA PRO A 173 1.09 -29.10 10.42
C PRO A 173 1.79 -27.78 10.73
N LEU A 174 3.02 -27.55 10.24
CA LEU A 174 3.72 -26.29 10.40
C LEU A 174 3.00 -25.15 9.67
N ARG A 175 2.56 -25.37 8.43
CA ARG A 175 1.77 -24.37 7.69
C ARG A 175 0.47 -24.03 8.42
N GLU A 176 -0.24 -25.03 8.94
CA GLU A 176 -1.48 -24.81 9.70
C GLU A 176 -1.25 -23.97 10.95
N ARG A 177 -0.22 -24.29 11.76
CA ARG A 177 0.13 -23.54 12.98
C ARG A 177 0.46 -22.08 12.65
N MET A 178 1.33 -21.86 11.66
CA MET A 178 1.74 -20.52 11.25
C MET A 178 0.56 -19.73 10.66
N TYR A 179 -0.25 -20.34 9.80
CA TYR A 179 -1.43 -19.71 9.24
C TYR A 179 -2.42 -19.29 10.33
N ARG A 180 -2.70 -20.18 11.30
CA ARG A 180 -3.60 -19.88 12.40
C ARG A 180 -3.08 -18.71 13.24
N ALA A 181 -1.81 -18.76 13.62
CA ALA A 181 -1.19 -17.69 14.38
C ALA A 181 -1.26 -16.33 13.65
N TYR A 182 -0.99 -16.32 12.35
CA TYR A 182 -1.06 -15.12 11.52
C TYR A 182 -2.49 -14.59 11.36
N ALA A 183 -3.44 -15.48 11.07
CA ALA A 183 -4.84 -15.14 10.81
C ALA A 183 -5.63 -14.70 12.04
N THR A 184 -5.14 -14.98 13.23
CA THR A 184 -5.78 -14.61 14.51
C THR A 184 -5.04 -13.53 15.29
N ARG A 185 -4.08 -12.85 14.67
CA ARG A 185 -3.34 -11.74 15.32
C ARG A 185 -4.31 -10.66 15.80
N ALA A 186 -3.96 -10.05 16.92
CA ALA A 186 -4.71 -8.94 17.51
C ALA A 186 -6.21 -9.21 17.62
N SER A 187 -6.59 -10.42 18.04
CA SER A 187 -7.98 -10.85 18.20
C SER A 187 -8.22 -11.50 19.56
N GLU A 188 -9.47 -11.84 19.82
CA GLU A 188 -9.92 -12.53 21.03
C GLU A 188 -9.28 -13.92 21.24
N PHE A 189 -8.59 -14.45 20.24
CA PHE A 189 -7.86 -15.72 20.34
C PHE A 189 -6.47 -15.58 20.96
N GLY A 190 -5.98 -14.35 21.13
CA GLY A 190 -4.68 -14.04 21.72
C GLY A 190 -4.79 -13.29 23.05
N ASP A 191 -3.82 -12.42 23.30
CA ASP A 191 -3.83 -11.54 24.48
C ASP A 191 -4.96 -10.51 24.36
N ALA A 192 -5.86 -10.50 25.35
CA ALA A 192 -7.00 -9.58 25.39
C ALA A 192 -6.58 -8.11 25.38
N ALA A 193 -5.38 -7.78 25.87
CA ALA A 193 -4.85 -6.41 25.82
C ALA A 193 -4.50 -5.95 24.40
N LEU A 194 -4.31 -6.89 23.47
CA LEU A 194 -3.97 -6.65 22.06
C LEU A 194 -5.16 -6.89 21.12
N ASP A 195 -6.35 -7.15 21.64
CA ASP A 195 -7.54 -7.41 20.82
C ASP A 195 -8.04 -6.13 20.14
N ASN A 196 -8.00 -6.11 18.82
CA ASN A 196 -8.51 -5.02 18.00
C ASN A 196 -10.02 -5.07 17.76
N GLY A 197 -10.70 -6.15 18.17
CA GLY A 197 -12.15 -6.27 18.00
C GLY A 197 -12.93 -5.10 18.61
N PRO A 198 -12.75 -4.77 19.90
CA PRO A 198 -13.39 -3.61 20.52
C PRO A 198 -13.05 -2.28 19.86
N LEU A 199 -11.79 -2.12 19.35
CA LEU A 199 -11.37 -0.93 18.63
C LEU A 199 -12.12 -0.77 17.30
N ILE A 200 -12.27 -1.85 16.56
CA ILE A 200 -13.03 -1.86 15.28
C ILE A 200 -14.46 -1.36 15.51
N GLY A 201 -15.14 -1.93 16.50
CA GLY A 201 -16.51 -1.55 16.82
C GLY A 201 -16.65 -0.08 17.20
N ARG A 202 -15.71 0.43 18.01
CA ARG A 202 -15.68 1.82 18.42
C ARG A 202 -15.35 2.77 17.28
N ILE A 203 -14.36 2.45 16.45
CA ILE A 203 -13.98 3.24 15.27
C ILE A 203 -15.18 3.38 14.32
N LEU A 204 -15.87 2.28 14.01
CA LEU A 204 -17.03 2.32 13.11
C LEU A 204 -18.19 3.14 13.69
N ALA A 205 -18.44 3.05 15.01
CA ALA A 205 -19.46 3.86 15.65
C ALA A 205 -19.14 5.35 15.62
N LEU A 206 -17.90 5.73 15.88
CA LEU A 206 -17.45 7.12 15.82
C LEU A 206 -17.53 7.69 14.39
N ARG A 207 -17.13 6.91 13.39
CA ARG A 207 -17.25 7.31 11.97
C ARG A 207 -18.70 7.49 11.56
N ALA A 208 -19.60 6.63 12.01
CA ALA A 208 -21.03 6.78 11.74
C ALA A 208 -21.62 8.03 12.42
N GLU A 209 -21.19 8.36 13.65
CA GLU A 209 -21.59 9.57 14.35
C GLU A 209 -21.05 10.83 13.64
N GLU A 210 -19.78 10.83 13.25
CA GLU A 210 -19.15 11.89 12.45
C GLU A 210 -19.95 12.19 11.16
N ALA A 211 -20.27 11.15 10.40
CA ALA A 211 -21.04 11.30 9.17
C ALA A 211 -22.42 11.94 9.41
N ARG A 212 -23.14 11.50 10.44
CA ARG A 212 -24.45 12.09 10.79
C ARG A 212 -24.34 13.54 11.20
N MET A 213 -23.32 13.90 12.00
CA MET A 213 -23.08 15.28 12.41
C MET A 213 -22.80 16.18 11.21
N LEU A 214 -22.11 15.68 10.19
CA LEU A 214 -21.82 16.39 8.94
C LEU A 214 -23.00 16.38 7.94
N GLY A 215 -24.10 15.70 8.25
CA GLY A 215 -25.29 15.64 7.39
C GLY A 215 -25.24 14.58 6.29
N TYR A 216 -24.34 13.60 6.40
CA TYR A 216 -24.25 12.46 5.48
C TYR A 216 -24.97 11.23 6.04
N ALA A 217 -25.44 10.36 5.14
CA ALA A 217 -26.15 9.14 5.54
C ALA A 217 -25.22 8.11 6.19
N ASN A 218 -23.94 8.05 5.77
CA ASN A 218 -22.94 7.13 6.26
C ASN A 218 -21.52 7.67 6.02
N TYR A 219 -20.54 7.00 6.63
CA TYR A 219 -19.14 7.41 6.51
C TYR A 219 -18.55 7.20 5.11
N ALA A 220 -19.03 6.24 4.33
CA ALA A 220 -18.56 6.05 2.96
C ALA A 220 -18.83 7.30 2.10
N GLU A 221 -19.98 7.97 2.30
CA GLU A 221 -20.24 9.25 1.62
C GLU A 221 -19.23 10.33 2.03
N VAL A 222 -18.92 10.46 3.32
CA VAL A 222 -17.90 11.41 3.81
C VAL A 222 -16.54 11.13 3.18
N SER A 223 -16.14 9.87 3.17
CA SER A 223 -14.86 9.44 2.61
C SER A 223 -14.73 9.75 1.12
N LEU A 224 -15.81 9.72 0.35
CA LEU A 224 -15.80 9.95 -1.08
C LEU A 224 -15.78 11.44 -1.48
N VAL A 225 -16.13 12.35 -0.59
CA VAL A 225 -16.18 13.79 -0.91
C VAL A 225 -14.90 14.31 -1.59
N PRO A 226 -13.67 13.99 -1.10
CA PRO A 226 -12.43 14.43 -1.74
C PRO A 226 -11.93 13.49 -2.86
N LYS A 227 -12.70 12.52 -3.31
CA LYS A 227 -12.29 11.48 -4.27
C LYS A 227 -12.90 11.70 -5.66
N MET A 228 -12.49 10.90 -6.64
CA MET A 228 -13.01 10.92 -8.02
C MET A 228 -14.40 10.29 -8.12
N ALA A 229 -14.66 9.21 -7.35
CA ALA A 229 -15.94 8.52 -7.36
C ALA A 229 -17.05 9.40 -6.74
N ASP A 230 -18.24 9.39 -7.34
CA ASP A 230 -19.34 10.27 -6.96
C ASP A 230 -20.17 9.74 -5.79
N SER A 231 -20.28 8.41 -5.65
CA SER A 231 -21.13 7.79 -4.62
C SER A 231 -20.68 6.38 -4.24
N PRO A 232 -21.04 5.89 -3.04
CA PRO A 232 -20.80 4.50 -2.65
C PRO A 232 -21.42 3.48 -3.61
N GLU A 233 -22.58 3.79 -4.19
CA GLU A 233 -23.27 2.94 -5.17
C GLU A 233 -22.45 2.81 -6.46
N GLN A 234 -21.91 3.91 -6.98
CA GLN A 234 -21.03 3.87 -8.15
C GLN A 234 -19.82 2.98 -7.91
N VAL A 235 -19.19 3.09 -6.75
CA VAL A 235 -18.06 2.24 -6.38
C VAL A 235 -18.45 0.77 -6.29
N LEU A 236 -19.58 0.48 -5.65
CA LEU A 236 -20.06 -0.89 -5.49
C LEU A 236 -20.40 -1.53 -6.84
N ASP A 237 -21.06 -0.79 -7.74
CA ASP A 237 -21.39 -1.24 -9.09
C ASP A 237 -20.10 -1.54 -9.89
N PHE A 238 -19.10 -0.67 -9.80
CA PHE A 238 -17.78 -0.89 -10.41
C PHE A 238 -17.12 -2.18 -9.88
N LEU A 239 -17.09 -2.37 -8.57
CA LEU A 239 -16.51 -3.57 -7.96
C LEU A 239 -17.25 -4.85 -8.36
N ARG A 240 -18.58 -4.81 -8.41
CA ARG A 240 -19.42 -5.93 -8.82
C ARG A 240 -19.25 -6.27 -10.30
N GLU A 241 -19.11 -5.26 -11.15
CA GLU A 241 -18.84 -5.47 -12.58
C GLU A 241 -17.49 -6.19 -12.77
N LEU A 242 -16.45 -5.75 -12.06
CA LEU A 242 -15.15 -6.43 -12.08
C LEU A 242 -15.25 -7.85 -11.51
N ALA A 243 -15.98 -8.06 -10.43
CA ALA A 243 -16.17 -9.38 -9.84
C ALA A 243 -16.88 -10.34 -10.79
N ALA A 244 -17.90 -9.87 -11.50
CA ALA A 244 -18.61 -10.68 -12.50
C ALA A 244 -17.67 -11.14 -13.65
N LYS A 245 -16.71 -10.31 -14.03
CA LYS A 245 -15.69 -10.65 -15.04
C LYS A 245 -14.60 -11.56 -14.49
N ALA A 246 -14.15 -11.35 -13.26
CA ALA A 246 -13.02 -12.07 -12.67
C ALA A 246 -13.39 -13.44 -12.07
N LYS A 247 -14.60 -13.58 -11.49
CA LYS A 247 -15.02 -14.78 -10.77
C LYS A 247 -14.95 -16.09 -11.59
N PRO A 248 -15.38 -16.12 -12.86
CA PRO A 248 -15.23 -17.35 -13.66
C PRO A 248 -13.77 -17.78 -13.84
N PHE A 249 -12.83 -16.83 -13.90
CA PHE A 249 -11.39 -17.13 -13.95
C PHE A 249 -10.91 -17.67 -12.60
N ALA A 250 -11.32 -17.05 -11.50
CA ALA A 250 -10.98 -17.49 -10.15
C ALA A 250 -11.51 -18.89 -9.83
N GLU A 251 -12.72 -19.23 -10.29
CA GLU A 251 -13.30 -20.56 -10.14
C GLU A 251 -12.50 -21.62 -10.91
N ARG A 252 -12.03 -21.29 -12.13
CA ARG A 252 -11.15 -22.18 -12.91
C ARG A 252 -9.79 -22.33 -12.23
N ASP A 253 -9.20 -21.23 -11.77
CA ASP A 253 -7.92 -21.24 -11.05
C ASP A 253 -7.99 -22.18 -9.82
N LEU A 254 -9.07 -22.07 -9.03
CA LEU A 254 -9.25 -22.90 -7.85
C LEU A 254 -9.52 -24.37 -8.18
N ALA A 255 -10.35 -24.64 -9.20
CA ALA A 255 -10.64 -26.02 -9.63
C ALA A 255 -9.35 -26.73 -10.05
N GLU A 256 -8.53 -26.07 -10.87
CA GLU A 256 -7.25 -26.59 -11.30
C GLU A 256 -6.27 -26.79 -10.13
N LEU A 257 -6.23 -25.87 -9.19
CA LEU A 257 -5.39 -26.00 -7.98
C LEU A 257 -5.81 -27.21 -7.14
N ARG A 258 -7.11 -27.42 -6.95
CA ARG A 258 -7.65 -28.57 -6.22
C ARG A 258 -7.33 -29.90 -6.91
N ASP A 259 -7.51 -29.97 -8.22
CA ASP A 259 -7.19 -31.18 -8.99
C ASP A 259 -5.71 -31.53 -8.90
N PHE A 260 -4.83 -30.52 -9.02
CA PHE A 260 -3.39 -30.71 -8.87
C PHE A 260 -3.01 -31.12 -7.43
N ALA A 261 -3.58 -30.46 -6.42
CA ALA A 261 -3.31 -30.77 -5.01
C ALA A 261 -3.70 -32.22 -4.67
N ALA A 262 -4.84 -32.68 -5.15
CA ALA A 262 -5.29 -34.05 -4.94
C ALA A 262 -4.41 -35.06 -5.68
N SER A 263 -4.15 -34.86 -6.98
CA SER A 263 -3.45 -35.84 -7.82
C SER A 263 -1.95 -35.92 -7.56
N GLU A 264 -1.29 -34.76 -7.32
CA GLU A 264 0.17 -34.69 -7.25
C GLU A 264 0.71 -34.51 -5.81
N LEU A 265 -0.09 -33.94 -4.90
CA LEU A 265 0.34 -33.65 -3.55
C LEU A 265 -0.35 -34.50 -2.48
N GLY A 266 -1.36 -35.30 -2.86
CA GLY A 266 -2.14 -36.10 -1.92
C GLY A 266 -2.98 -35.27 -0.94
N LEU A 267 -3.36 -34.04 -1.35
CA LEU A 267 -4.18 -33.11 -0.57
C LEU A 267 -5.62 -33.10 -1.12
N ASP A 268 -6.38 -34.16 -0.82
CA ASP A 268 -7.78 -34.31 -1.26
C ASP A 268 -8.71 -33.24 -0.65
N ASP A 269 -8.35 -32.70 0.51
CA ASP A 269 -9.04 -31.63 1.23
C ASP A 269 -8.12 -30.40 1.34
N LEU A 270 -8.09 -29.61 0.26
CA LEU A 270 -7.27 -28.40 0.19
C LEU A 270 -7.76 -27.33 1.19
N GLN A 271 -6.95 -27.06 2.20
CA GLN A 271 -7.24 -26.06 3.21
C GLN A 271 -6.60 -24.71 2.87
N PRO A 272 -7.05 -23.58 3.46
CA PRO A 272 -6.46 -22.26 3.22
C PRO A 272 -4.95 -22.19 3.45
N TRP A 273 -4.40 -22.92 4.41
CA TRP A 273 -2.96 -23.02 4.67
C TRP A 273 -2.19 -23.88 3.67
N ASP A 274 -2.87 -24.57 2.78
CA ASP A 274 -2.27 -25.34 1.70
C ASP A 274 -2.20 -24.55 0.37
N VAL A 275 -3.01 -23.50 0.24
CA VAL A 275 -3.18 -22.77 -1.03
C VAL A 275 -1.86 -22.21 -1.56
N GLY A 276 -1.08 -21.52 -0.72
CA GLY A 276 0.21 -20.97 -1.12
C GLY A 276 1.21 -22.05 -1.54
N TYR A 277 1.28 -23.11 -0.77
CA TYR A 277 2.15 -24.28 -1.05
C TYR A 277 1.76 -24.99 -2.35
N ALA A 278 0.49 -25.32 -2.50
CA ALA A 278 -0.01 -26.00 -3.70
C ALA A 278 0.13 -25.13 -4.95
N SER A 279 -0.11 -23.82 -4.83
CA SER A 279 0.06 -22.86 -5.92
C SER A 279 1.50 -22.79 -6.39
N GLU A 280 2.48 -22.74 -5.48
CA GLU A 280 3.89 -22.74 -5.83
C GLU A 280 4.30 -24.05 -6.53
N LYS A 281 3.86 -25.21 -6.04
CA LYS A 281 4.11 -26.51 -6.68
C LYS A 281 3.45 -26.61 -8.07
N LEU A 282 2.23 -26.10 -8.22
CA LEU A 282 1.56 -26.06 -9.52
C LEU A 282 2.30 -25.15 -10.52
N ARG A 283 2.75 -23.98 -10.07
CA ARG A 283 3.53 -23.04 -10.89
C ARG A 283 4.85 -23.69 -11.35
N GLN A 284 5.59 -24.32 -10.43
CA GLN A 284 6.81 -25.06 -10.75
C GLN A 284 6.56 -26.18 -11.76
N SER A 285 5.50 -26.95 -11.59
CA SER A 285 5.12 -28.03 -12.50
C SER A 285 4.76 -27.53 -13.89
N ARG A 286 4.01 -26.41 -13.97
CA ARG A 286 3.51 -25.87 -15.25
C ARG A 286 4.55 -25.11 -16.04
N TYR A 287 5.33 -24.27 -15.38
CA TYR A 287 6.24 -23.33 -16.03
C TYR A 287 7.71 -23.71 -15.90
N ALA A 288 8.01 -24.79 -15.17
CA ALA A 288 9.36 -25.33 -14.99
C ALA A 288 10.37 -24.31 -14.42
N PHE A 289 9.94 -23.48 -13.45
CA PHE A 289 10.80 -22.63 -12.64
C PHE A 289 10.17 -22.40 -11.26
N SER A 290 10.97 -21.94 -10.29
CA SER A 290 10.51 -21.53 -8.98
C SER A 290 10.80 -20.05 -8.72
N GLU A 291 10.01 -19.41 -7.85
CA GLU A 291 10.31 -18.06 -7.36
C GLU A 291 11.66 -18.00 -6.68
N GLN A 292 12.08 -19.07 -6.00
CA GLN A 292 13.38 -19.16 -5.35
C GLN A 292 14.55 -19.17 -6.34
N GLU A 293 14.36 -19.77 -7.54
CA GLU A 293 15.35 -19.70 -8.61
C GLU A 293 15.46 -18.27 -9.16
N VAL A 294 14.31 -17.64 -9.43
CA VAL A 294 14.24 -16.26 -9.95
C VAL A 294 14.87 -15.27 -8.97
N LYS A 295 14.60 -15.43 -7.66
CA LYS A 295 15.13 -14.60 -6.58
C LYS A 295 16.65 -14.47 -6.59
N GLN A 296 17.39 -15.52 -7.03
CA GLN A 296 18.84 -15.50 -7.09
C GLN A 296 19.40 -14.47 -8.08
N PHE A 297 18.58 -14.01 -9.02
CA PHE A 297 18.96 -13.00 -10.03
C PHE A 297 18.64 -11.57 -9.61
N PHE A 298 18.00 -11.36 -8.46
CA PHE A 298 17.62 -10.03 -7.96
C PHE A 298 18.36 -9.64 -6.67
N PRO A 299 19.71 -9.60 -6.67
CA PRO A 299 20.43 -9.05 -5.51
C PRO A 299 20.13 -7.57 -5.36
N GLU A 300 19.86 -7.13 -4.13
CA GLU A 300 19.41 -5.76 -3.81
C GLU A 300 20.23 -4.65 -4.48
N PRO A 301 21.58 -4.64 -4.43
CA PRO A 301 22.35 -3.56 -5.04
C PRO A 301 22.08 -3.41 -6.54
N ARG A 302 21.93 -4.55 -7.23
CA ARG A 302 21.70 -4.57 -8.67
C ARG A 302 20.28 -4.11 -9.04
N VAL A 303 19.29 -4.50 -8.24
CA VAL A 303 17.90 -4.07 -8.41
C VAL A 303 17.79 -2.55 -8.25
N ILE A 304 18.42 -1.98 -7.22
CA ILE A 304 18.40 -0.53 -6.98
C ILE A 304 19.08 0.23 -8.12
N GLU A 305 20.25 -0.23 -8.58
CA GLU A 305 20.95 0.37 -9.74
C GLU A 305 20.07 0.36 -10.99
N GLY A 306 19.41 -0.78 -11.25
CA GLY A 306 18.50 -0.92 -12.40
C GLY A 306 17.27 -0.03 -12.29
N LEU A 307 16.65 0.07 -11.11
CA LEU A 307 15.54 0.98 -10.85
C LEU A 307 15.93 2.44 -11.13
N PHE A 308 17.09 2.89 -10.62
CA PHE A 308 17.58 4.24 -10.86
C PHE A 308 17.83 4.48 -12.35
N GLY A 309 18.32 3.48 -13.08
CA GLY A 309 18.47 3.51 -14.53
C GLY A 309 17.14 3.70 -15.28
N VAL A 310 16.08 3.00 -14.85
CA VAL A 310 14.73 3.17 -15.40
C VAL A 310 14.21 4.59 -15.17
N VAL A 311 14.32 5.09 -13.96
CA VAL A 311 13.89 6.46 -13.60
C VAL A 311 14.66 7.52 -14.42
N GLN A 312 15.97 7.33 -14.60
CA GLN A 312 16.80 8.20 -15.43
C GLN A 312 16.36 8.20 -16.89
N ARG A 313 16.11 7.03 -17.46
CA ARG A 313 15.68 6.89 -18.86
C ARG A 313 14.31 7.53 -19.11
N LEU A 314 13.35 7.30 -18.22
CA LEU A 314 11.99 7.83 -18.35
C LEU A 314 11.92 9.34 -18.13
N TYR A 315 12.58 9.84 -17.09
CA TYR A 315 12.34 11.21 -16.61
C TYR A 315 13.56 12.13 -16.68
N GLY A 316 14.75 11.65 -17.10
CA GLY A 316 15.96 12.44 -17.24
C GLY A 316 16.49 13.02 -15.95
N VAL A 317 16.31 12.30 -14.89
CA VAL A 317 16.88 12.62 -13.59
C VAL A 317 17.98 11.62 -13.26
N THR A 318 18.95 12.03 -12.46
CA THR A 318 20.02 11.16 -11.97
C THR A 318 19.93 11.07 -10.46
N ILE A 319 20.11 9.87 -9.91
CA ILE A 319 20.03 9.59 -8.48
C ILE A 319 21.43 9.25 -7.98
N PHE A 320 21.85 9.90 -6.90
CA PHE A 320 23.15 9.70 -6.27
C PHE A 320 22.99 9.38 -4.78
N PRO A 321 23.85 8.55 -4.20
CA PRO A 321 23.95 8.44 -2.75
C PRO A 321 24.25 9.80 -2.13
N ASP A 322 23.69 10.07 -0.96
CA ASP A 322 23.92 11.28 -0.17
C ASP A 322 23.92 10.93 1.33
N GLU A 323 24.22 11.90 2.18
CA GLU A 323 24.34 11.69 3.62
C GLU A 323 23.29 12.47 4.40
N ALA A 324 22.63 11.80 5.31
CA ALA A 324 21.71 12.39 6.30
C ALA A 324 21.65 11.49 7.54
N PRO A 325 21.19 12.01 8.69
CA PRO A 325 20.88 11.16 9.84
C PRO A 325 19.84 10.10 9.49
N THR A 326 20.08 8.86 9.90
CA THR A 326 19.19 7.72 9.73
C THR A 326 18.79 7.14 11.09
N TRP A 327 17.67 6.44 11.15
CA TRP A 327 17.13 5.79 12.35
C TRP A 327 17.58 4.34 12.49
N ASP A 328 18.09 3.77 11.41
CA ASP A 328 18.57 2.40 11.33
C ASP A 328 19.80 2.33 10.40
N PRO A 329 20.79 1.49 10.68
CA PRO A 329 21.99 1.35 9.83
C PRO A 329 21.69 0.94 8.38
N ASP A 330 20.58 0.23 8.14
CA ASP A 330 20.17 -0.22 6.82
C ASP A 330 19.41 0.85 6.02
N ALA A 331 18.94 1.92 6.68
CA ALA A 331 18.31 3.04 6.00
C ALA A 331 19.35 3.87 5.24
N ARG A 332 19.09 4.15 3.99
CA ARG A 332 19.99 4.88 3.08
C ARG A 332 19.34 6.16 2.60
N PHE A 333 20.16 7.14 2.27
CA PHE A 333 19.72 8.45 1.80
C PHE A 333 20.27 8.75 0.40
N PHE A 334 19.43 9.36 -0.44
CA PHE A 334 19.75 9.67 -1.83
C PHE A 334 19.30 11.07 -2.18
N ARG A 335 20.02 11.71 -3.13
CA ARG A 335 19.58 12.93 -3.79
C ARG A 335 19.21 12.63 -5.25
N ILE A 336 18.24 13.36 -5.75
CA ILE A 336 17.80 13.30 -7.14
C ILE A 336 18.09 14.65 -7.81
N GLU A 337 18.71 14.60 -8.98
CA GLU A 337 19.14 15.78 -9.74
C GLU A 337 18.52 15.79 -11.15
N ARG A 338 18.22 16.98 -11.61
CA ARG A 338 17.89 17.26 -13.02
C ARG A 338 18.78 18.38 -13.53
N ASP A 339 19.46 18.13 -14.65
CA ASP A 339 20.37 19.11 -15.27
C ASP A 339 21.40 19.69 -14.29
N GLY A 340 21.95 18.82 -13.42
CA GLY A 340 22.94 19.18 -12.42
C GLY A 340 22.40 19.95 -11.20
N THR A 341 21.08 20.09 -11.09
CA THR A 341 20.42 20.75 -9.95
C THR A 341 19.71 19.71 -9.10
N THR A 342 19.97 19.71 -7.79
CA THR A 342 19.24 18.87 -6.84
C THR A 342 17.80 19.32 -6.74
N ILE A 343 16.85 18.43 -7.03
CA ILE A 343 15.40 18.69 -7.03
C ILE A 343 14.68 18.02 -5.88
N GLY A 344 15.31 17.08 -5.18
CA GLY A 344 14.74 16.39 -4.02
C GLY A 344 15.67 15.35 -3.44
N HIS A 345 15.22 14.73 -2.34
CA HIS A 345 15.92 13.65 -1.65
C HIS A 345 14.94 12.58 -1.20
N PHE A 346 15.43 11.39 -0.92
CA PHE A 346 14.60 10.33 -0.33
C PHE A 346 15.43 9.35 0.48
N TYR A 347 14.75 8.75 1.45
CA TYR A 347 15.26 7.61 2.21
C TYR A 347 14.74 6.30 1.61
N LEU A 348 15.57 5.27 1.61
CA LEU A 348 15.19 3.87 1.38
C LEU A 348 15.39 3.09 2.67
N ASP A 349 14.31 2.51 3.18
CA ASP A 349 14.31 1.61 4.35
C ASP A 349 13.59 0.32 3.95
N LEU A 350 14.35 -0.67 3.48
CA LEU A 350 13.80 -1.82 2.74
C LEU A 350 13.60 -3.08 3.58
N HIS A 351 14.33 -3.25 4.70
CA HIS A 351 14.34 -4.51 5.43
C HIS A 351 13.35 -4.53 6.60
N ALA A 352 12.74 -5.69 6.84
CA ALA A 352 11.85 -5.91 7.98
C ALA A 352 12.62 -5.90 9.31
N ARG A 353 11.99 -5.37 10.37
CA ARG A 353 12.50 -5.33 11.75
C ARG A 353 11.36 -5.51 12.75
N GLU A 354 11.67 -5.96 13.97
CA GLU A 354 10.70 -6.09 15.07
C GLU A 354 10.08 -4.75 15.47
N THR A 355 10.83 -3.64 15.32
CA THR A 355 10.39 -2.28 15.66
C THR A 355 9.70 -1.55 14.51
N LYS A 356 9.50 -2.22 13.37
CA LYS A 356 8.97 -1.63 12.15
C LYS A 356 7.61 -2.21 11.81
N ARG A 357 6.64 -1.33 11.55
CA ARG A 357 5.31 -1.72 11.08
C ARG A 357 5.42 -2.51 9.77
N GLY A 358 4.60 -3.55 9.63
CA GLY A 358 4.53 -4.36 8.41
C GLY A 358 3.90 -3.63 7.23
N GLY A 359 4.08 -4.18 6.04
CA GLY A 359 3.63 -3.60 4.77
C GLY A 359 4.71 -2.77 4.08
N ALA A 360 4.33 -2.08 3.00
CA ALA A 360 5.16 -1.11 2.32
C ALA A 360 4.39 0.20 2.20
N TRP A 361 5.10 1.31 2.20
CA TRP A 361 4.49 2.63 2.05
C TRP A 361 5.51 3.70 1.68
N MET A 362 5.02 4.75 1.05
CA MET A 362 5.71 6.03 0.90
C MET A 362 5.13 7.02 1.90
N ASP A 363 5.98 7.87 2.48
CA ASP A 363 5.55 9.00 3.29
C ASP A 363 6.36 10.26 2.94
N SER A 364 5.80 11.43 3.25
CA SER A 364 6.41 12.73 2.98
C SER A 364 7.20 13.21 4.20
N ALA A 365 8.51 13.33 4.08
CA ALA A 365 9.33 13.97 5.09
C ALA A 365 9.28 15.50 4.98
N ARG A 366 9.22 16.01 3.75
CA ARG A 366 9.19 17.43 3.44
C ARG A 366 8.57 17.64 2.05
N SER A 367 7.68 18.60 1.92
CA SER A 367 7.06 18.95 0.65
C SER A 367 7.85 20.03 -0.08
N ARG A 368 7.74 20.07 -1.41
CA ARG A 368 8.18 21.21 -2.19
C ARG A 368 7.32 22.43 -1.83
N MET A 369 7.96 23.54 -1.54
CA MET A 369 7.30 24.77 -1.14
C MET A 369 8.14 25.99 -1.48
N ARG A 370 7.51 27.06 -1.96
CA ARG A 370 8.15 28.37 -2.12
C ARG A 370 8.08 29.15 -0.82
N ALA A 371 9.25 29.49 -0.27
CA ALA A 371 9.40 30.34 0.90
C ALA A 371 10.15 31.62 0.50
N GLY A 372 9.43 32.69 0.20
CA GLY A 372 10.01 33.92 -0.33
C GLY A 372 10.64 33.70 -1.71
N SER A 373 11.94 33.99 -1.82
CA SER A 373 12.72 33.76 -3.07
C SER A 373 13.31 32.36 -3.20
N GLN A 374 13.22 31.52 -2.15
CA GLN A 374 13.79 30.19 -2.14
C GLN A 374 12.70 29.12 -2.33
N VAL A 375 13.11 28.00 -2.94
CA VAL A 375 12.27 26.82 -3.04
C VAL A 375 12.86 25.74 -2.13
N GLN A 376 12.04 25.30 -1.16
CA GLN A 376 12.31 24.09 -0.39
C GLN A 376 12.07 22.88 -1.29
N THR A 377 13.06 22.02 -1.41
CA THR A 377 12.93 20.77 -2.18
C THR A 377 12.25 19.67 -1.39
N PRO A 378 11.49 18.76 -2.03
CA PRO A 378 10.80 17.67 -1.37
C PRO A 378 11.76 16.59 -0.86
N VAL A 379 11.33 15.88 0.19
CA VAL A 379 11.98 14.68 0.71
C VAL A 379 10.93 13.61 0.99
N ALA A 380 11.18 12.38 0.55
CA ALA A 380 10.30 11.24 0.74
C ALA A 380 10.94 10.14 1.58
N TYR A 381 10.11 9.36 2.27
CA TYR A 381 10.45 8.06 2.83
C TYR A 381 9.87 6.97 1.94
N LEU A 382 10.71 6.01 1.51
CA LEU A 382 10.27 4.78 0.83
C LEU A 382 10.57 3.62 1.76
N VAL A 383 9.54 2.93 2.23
CA VAL A 383 9.63 1.92 3.29
C VAL A 383 9.04 0.61 2.79
N CYS A 384 9.82 -0.47 2.94
CA CYS A 384 9.40 -1.83 2.64
C CYS A 384 9.72 -2.77 3.81
N ASN A 385 9.36 -4.04 3.69
CA ASN A 385 9.60 -5.07 4.70
C ASN A 385 10.14 -6.35 4.03
N PHE A 386 11.19 -6.21 3.22
CA PHE A 386 11.85 -7.32 2.54
C PHE A 386 12.78 -8.09 3.47
N SER A 387 13.20 -9.27 3.02
CA SER A 387 14.27 -10.04 3.70
C SER A 387 15.57 -9.26 3.63
N GLY A 388 16.27 -9.17 4.77
CA GLY A 388 17.59 -8.59 4.83
C GLY A 388 18.70 -9.54 4.35
N PRO A 389 19.98 -9.08 4.37
CA PRO A 389 21.13 -9.91 4.09
C PRO A 389 21.21 -11.11 5.03
N ALA A 390 21.60 -12.27 4.51
CA ALA A 390 21.76 -13.49 5.29
C ALA A 390 22.95 -14.31 4.78
N GLY A 391 23.59 -15.05 5.68
CA GLY A 391 24.68 -15.97 5.32
C GLY A 391 25.90 -15.31 4.66
N GLY A 392 26.14 -14.02 4.95
CA GLY A 392 27.25 -13.26 4.36
C GLY A 392 27.02 -12.82 2.90
N LYS A 393 25.81 -13.02 2.37
CA LYS A 393 25.41 -12.59 1.04
C LYS A 393 24.52 -11.34 1.11
N PRO A 394 24.49 -10.50 0.06
CA PRO A 394 23.50 -9.41 -0.02
C PRO A 394 22.08 -9.96 0.00
N ALA A 395 21.13 -9.12 0.41
CA ALA A 395 19.71 -9.46 0.29
C ALA A 395 19.36 -9.76 -1.17
N THR A 396 18.51 -10.76 -1.38
CA THR A 396 17.91 -11.06 -2.68
C THR A 396 16.43 -10.87 -2.61
N PHE A 397 15.84 -10.25 -3.64
CA PHE A 397 14.43 -9.93 -3.68
C PHE A 397 13.65 -10.96 -4.51
N SER A 398 12.45 -11.31 -4.07
CA SER A 398 11.49 -11.96 -4.95
C SER A 398 11.07 -10.99 -6.07
N HIS A 399 10.49 -11.51 -7.14
CA HIS A 399 9.94 -10.61 -8.18
C HIS A 399 8.82 -9.72 -7.62
N ASP A 400 8.02 -10.20 -6.67
CA ASP A 400 7.00 -9.42 -5.97
C ASP A 400 7.63 -8.30 -5.11
N ASP A 401 8.78 -8.53 -4.48
CA ASP A 401 9.53 -7.48 -3.77
C ASP A 401 9.99 -6.39 -4.74
N VAL A 402 10.46 -6.78 -5.93
CA VAL A 402 10.87 -5.83 -6.98
C VAL A 402 9.67 -5.00 -7.43
N ILE A 403 8.52 -5.61 -7.68
CA ILE A 403 7.26 -4.92 -8.02
C ILE A 403 6.89 -3.93 -6.91
N THR A 404 6.94 -4.34 -5.65
CA THR A 404 6.66 -3.48 -4.49
C THR A 404 7.62 -2.28 -4.42
N LEU A 405 8.92 -2.50 -4.66
CA LEU A 405 9.91 -1.41 -4.68
C LEU A 405 9.61 -0.39 -5.80
N PHE A 406 9.22 -0.86 -6.98
CA PHE A 406 8.80 0.01 -8.08
C PHE A 406 7.52 0.77 -7.75
N HIS A 407 6.58 0.12 -7.09
CA HIS A 407 5.35 0.72 -6.59
C HIS A 407 5.65 1.90 -5.65
N GLU A 408 6.39 1.67 -4.57
CA GLU A 408 6.72 2.74 -3.62
C GLU A 408 7.56 3.85 -4.25
N THR A 409 8.43 3.48 -5.20
CA THR A 409 9.17 4.48 -5.99
C THR A 409 8.24 5.32 -6.84
N GLY A 410 7.18 4.77 -7.40
CA GLY A 410 6.17 5.53 -8.15
C GLY A 410 5.49 6.62 -7.30
N HIS A 411 5.12 6.31 -6.07
CA HIS A 411 4.65 7.31 -5.10
C HIS A 411 5.74 8.35 -4.79
N GLY A 412 6.98 7.89 -4.56
CA GLY A 412 8.12 8.76 -4.32
C GLY A 412 8.35 9.74 -5.46
N LEU A 413 8.31 9.28 -6.70
CA LEU A 413 8.47 10.12 -7.89
C LEU A 413 7.34 11.15 -8.03
N HIS A 414 6.11 10.79 -7.70
CA HIS A 414 4.98 11.73 -7.67
C HIS A 414 5.25 12.88 -6.69
N HIS A 415 5.82 12.59 -5.53
CA HIS A 415 6.19 13.59 -4.54
C HIS A 415 7.42 14.40 -4.94
N LEU A 416 8.47 13.74 -5.47
CA LEU A 416 9.79 14.33 -5.72
C LEU A 416 9.88 15.13 -7.02
N LEU A 417 9.14 14.74 -8.07
CA LEU A 417 9.22 15.36 -9.40
C LEU A 417 8.18 16.46 -9.64
N THR A 418 7.46 16.86 -8.60
CA THR A 418 6.48 17.95 -8.68
C THR A 418 7.15 19.28 -9.04
N GLN A 419 6.43 20.11 -9.80
CA GLN A 419 6.80 21.49 -10.12
C GLN A 419 5.92 22.51 -9.37
N ILE A 420 5.05 22.04 -8.48
CA ILE A 420 4.12 22.89 -7.75
C ILE A 420 4.79 23.39 -6.48
N ASP A 421 4.81 24.71 -6.31
CA ASP A 421 5.42 25.41 -5.19
C ASP A 421 4.45 25.66 -4.02
N GLU A 422 3.14 25.48 -4.24
CA GLU A 422 2.10 25.60 -3.23
C GLU A 422 1.94 24.28 -2.48
N VAL A 423 2.35 24.27 -1.21
CA VAL A 423 2.47 23.04 -0.39
C VAL A 423 1.19 22.20 -0.31
N ALA A 424 0.01 22.83 -0.33
CA ALA A 424 -1.27 22.13 -0.17
C ALA A 424 -1.62 21.19 -1.34
N VAL A 425 -1.03 21.40 -2.52
CA VAL A 425 -1.26 20.61 -3.73
C VAL A 425 0.04 20.18 -4.42
N SER A 426 1.16 20.24 -3.68
CA SER A 426 2.49 19.87 -4.15
C SER A 426 2.73 18.37 -3.99
N GLY A 427 3.24 17.73 -5.04
CA GLY A 427 3.54 16.31 -5.02
C GLY A 427 2.30 15.46 -4.82
N ILE A 428 2.32 14.59 -3.82
CA ILE A 428 1.20 13.69 -3.51
C ILE A 428 0.04 14.41 -2.80
N HIS A 429 0.27 15.61 -2.23
CA HIS A 429 -0.75 16.34 -1.49
C HIS A 429 -1.84 16.88 -2.40
N GLY A 430 -3.09 16.79 -1.95
CA GLY A 430 -4.28 17.28 -2.67
C GLY A 430 -4.68 16.45 -3.88
N VAL A 431 -4.00 15.34 -4.16
CA VAL A 431 -4.42 14.34 -5.16
C VAL A 431 -5.62 13.57 -4.62
N GLU A 432 -6.61 13.31 -5.45
CA GLU A 432 -7.74 12.45 -5.11
C GLU A 432 -7.22 11.06 -4.71
N TRP A 433 -7.67 10.55 -3.54
CA TRP A 433 -7.11 9.33 -2.98
C TRP A 433 -7.32 8.08 -3.84
N ASP A 434 -8.39 8.04 -4.61
CA ASP A 434 -8.65 6.98 -5.59
C ASP A 434 -7.87 7.10 -6.91
N ALA A 435 -7.06 8.16 -7.05
CA ALA A 435 -6.06 8.32 -8.10
C ALA A 435 -4.61 8.22 -7.58
N VAL A 436 -4.41 8.20 -6.26
CA VAL A 436 -3.06 8.28 -5.67
C VAL A 436 -2.17 7.10 -6.08
N GLU A 437 -2.77 5.94 -6.36
CA GLU A 437 -2.08 4.73 -6.81
C GLU A 437 -1.73 4.71 -8.31
N LEU A 438 -2.15 5.72 -9.09
CA LEU A 438 -1.83 5.77 -10.52
C LEU A 438 -0.31 5.73 -10.78
N PRO A 439 0.53 6.58 -10.18
CA PRO A 439 1.97 6.56 -10.44
C PRO A 439 2.67 5.32 -9.89
N SER A 440 2.22 4.79 -8.76
CA SER A 440 2.80 3.60 -8.14
C SER A 440 2.53 2.33 -8.96
N GLN A 441 1.28 2.05 -9.25
CA GLN A 441 0.88 0.91 -10.09
C GLN A 441 1.38 1.02 -11.52
N PHE A 442 1.51 2.25 -12.04
CA PHE A 442 2.12 2.48 -13.35
C PHE A 442 3.56 1.95 -13.39
N MET A 443 4.36 2.22 -12.38
CA MET A 443 5.76 1.76 -12.32
C MET A 443 5.88 0.24 -12.26
N GLU A 444 4.93 -0.46 -11.67
CA GLU A 444 4.92 -1.93 -11.57
C GLU A 444 5.00 -2.62 -12.94
N ASN A 445 4.39 -2.02 -13.98
CA ASN A 445 4.34 -2.60 -15.32
C ASN A 445 5.74 -2.81 -15.92
N PHE A 446 6.70 -1.95 -15.61
CA PHE A 446 8.08 -2.05 -16.09
C PHE A 446 8.82 -3.28 -15.53
N CYS A 447 8.38 -3.85 -14.41
CA CYS A 447 8.97 -5.05 -13.82
C CYS A 447 8.74 -6.34 -14.63
N TRP A 448 7.96 -6.28 -15.70
CA TRP A 448 7.70 -7.40 -16.60
C TRP A 448 8.41 -7.28 -17.94
N GLU A 449 9.17 -6.19 -18.15
CA GLU A 449 9.76 -5.87 -19.43
C GLU A 449 11.23 -6.35 -19.51
N TRP A 450 11.57 -7.05 -20.59
CA TRP A 450 12.92 -7.59 -20.78
C TRP A 450 14.00 -6.52 -20.70
N ASP A 451 13.78 -5.37 -21.38
CA ASP A 451 14.74 -4.27 -21.41
C ASP A 451 15.00 -3.65 -20.03
N VAL A 452 14.07 -3.84 -19.10
CA VAL A 452 14.20 -3.43 -17.69
C VAL A 452 14.92 -4.52 -16.91
N LEU A 453 14.38 -5.76 -16.94
CA LEU A 453 14.90 -6.86 -16.12
C LEU A 453 16.33 -7.27 -16.49
N SER A 454 16.67 -7.26 -17.78
CA SER A 454 18.04 -7.56 -18.24
C SER A 454 19.09 -6.57 -17.67
N GLY A 455 18.67 -5.33 -17.41
CA GLY A 455 19.53 -4.28 -16.85
C GLY A 455 19.70 -4.31 -15.33
N MET A 456 18.76 -4.99 -14.60
CA MET A 456 18.73 -4.98 -13.13
C MET A 456 18.97 -6.34 -12.49
N THR A 457 19.34 -7.35 -13.27
CA THR A 457 19.55 -8.72 -12.79
C THR A 457 21.00 -9.14 -12.89
N ALA A 458 21.45 -9.93 -11.91
CA ALA A 458 22.72 -10.64 -11.92
C ALA A 458 22.63 -11.75 -10.86
N HIS A 459 23.02 -12.98 -11.19
CA HIS A 459 22.98 -14.06 -10.22
C HIS A 459 23.89 -13.74 -9.01
N VAL A 460 23.36 -13.91 -7.82
CA VAL A 460 24.00 -13.46 -6.57
C VAL A 460 25.40 -14.07 -6.33
N ASP A 461 25.64 -15.30 -6.79
CA ASP A 461 26.91 -16.01 -6.63
C ASP A 461 27.81 -15.90 -7.86
N THR A 462 27.26 -15.95 -9.07
CA THR A 462 28.07 -16.02 -10.32
C THR A 462 28.17 -14.70 -11.05
N GLY A 463 27.27 -13.74 -10.78
CA GLY A 463 27.17 -12.48 -11.52
C GLY A 463 26.61 -12.60 -12.92
N GLU A 464 26.17 -13.78 -13.34
CA GLU A 464 25.57 -13.99 -14.66
C GLU A 464 24.20 -13.29 -14.77
N PRO A 465 23.85 -12.70 -15.93
CA PRO A 465 22.56 -12.06 -16.13
C PRO A 465 21.43 -13.08 -16.14
N LEU A 466 20.19 -12.61 -15.90
CA LEU A 466 18.98 -13.42 -16.01
C LEU A 466 18.92 -14.09 -17.40
N PRO A 467 18.84 -15.44 -17.46
CA PRO A 467 18.70 -16.12 -18.74
C PRO A 467 17.39 -15.76 -19.43
N ARG A 468 17.43 -15.53 -20.75
CA ARG A 468 16.21 -15.24 -21.53
C ARG A 468 15.16 -16.36 -21.39
N ALA A 469 15.59 -17.62 -21.34
CA ALA A 469 14.70 -18.75 -21.16
C ALA A 469 13.97 -18.72 -19.80
N LEU A 470 14.61 -18.24 -18.74
CA LEU A 470 13.96 -18.06 -17.44
C LEU A 470 12.97 -16.90 -17.46
N TYR A 471 13.35 -15.78 -18.08
CA TYR A 471 12.43 -14.66 -18.29
C TYR A 471 11.18 -15.08 -19.07
N ASP A 472 11.32 -15.85 -20.17
CA ASP A 472 10.19 -16.32 -20.96
C ASP A 472 9.23 -17.18 -20.12
N LYS A 473 9.74 -17.97 -19.18
CA LYS A 473 8.93 -18.71 -18.20
C LYS A 473 8.21 -17.79 -17.21
N MET A 474 8.88 -16.75 -16.72
CA MET A 474 8.27 -15.75 -15.85
C MET A 474 7.11 -15.06 -16.54
N ILE A 475 7.29 -14.65 -17.80
CA ILE A 475 6.21 -14.00 -18.59
C ILE A 475 5.05 -14.95 -18.85
N ALA A 476 5.32 -16.22 -19.13
CA ALA A 476 4.26 -17.23 -19.27
C ALA A 476 3.44 -17.39 -17.99
N ALA A 477 4.06 -17.21 -16.84
CA ALA A 477 3.41 -17.30 -15.52
C ALA A 477 2.82 -15.96 -15.02
N LYS A 478 2.97 -14.86 -15.74
CA LYS A 478 2.57 -13.51 -15.28
C LYS A 478 1.13 -13.46 -14.75
N ASN A 479 0.22 -14.09 -15.45
CA ASN A 479 -1.20 -14.11 -15.11
C ASN A 479 -1.64 -15.39 -14.40
N PHE A 480 -0.68 -16.14 -13.82
CA PHE A 480 -0.98 -17.34 -13.05
C PHE A 480 -1.86 -16.99 -11.83
N GLN A 481 -3.05 -17.59 -11.79
CA GLN A 481 -4.06 -17.36 -10.75
C GLN A 481 -4.50 -15.89 -10.58
N SER A 482 -4.41 -15.08 -11.63
CA SER A 482 -4.84 -13.67 -11.61
C SER A 482 -6.33 -13.51 -11.26
N GLY A 483 -7.18 -14.49 -11.63
CA GLY A 483 -8.58 -14.51 -11.24
C GLY A 483 -8.77 -14.59 -9.74
N MET A 484 -8.08 -15.52 -9.07
CA MET A 484 -8.12 -15.66 -7.60
C MET A 484 -7.59 -14.40 -6.88
N GLN A 485 -6.48 -13.84 -7.39
CA GLN A 485 -5.92 -12.61 -6.83
C GLN A 485 -6.89 -11.43 -6.97
N THR A 486 -7.53 -11.28 -8.12
CA THR A 486 -8.47 -10.20 -8.38
C THR A 486 -9.69 -10.27 -7.45
N VAL A 487 -10.35 -11.43 -7.34
CA VAL A 487 -11.51 -11.56 -6.43
C VAL A 487 -11.13 -11.35 -4.97
N ARG A 488 -9.90 -11.67 -4.58
CA ARG A 488 -9.40 -11.39 -3.24
C ARG A 488 -9.32 -9.90 -2.95
N GLN A 489 -8.83 -9.10 -3.89
CA GLN A 489 -8.79 -7.64 -3.74
C GLN A 489 -10.19 -7.01 -3.75
N LEU A 490 -11.10 -7.56 -4.55
CA LEU A 490 -12.50 -7.14 -4.58
C LEU A 490 -13.23 -7.47 -3.26
N GLU A 491 -12.94 -8.61 -2.64
CA GLU A 491 -13.42 -8.95 -1.30
C GLU A 491 -13.06 -7.84 -0.29
N PHE A 492 -11.80 -7.40 -0.29
CA PHE A 492 -11.33 -6.36 0.62
C PHE A 492 -12.01 -5.01 0.36
N ALA A 493 -12.10 -4.60 -0.91
CA ALA A 493 -12.69 -3.34 -1.29
C ALA A 493 -14.19 -3.28 -0.99
N MET A 494 -14.93 -4.35 -1.28
CA MET A 494 -16.37 -4.42 -0.98
C MET A 494 -16.62 -4.49 0.52
N PHE A 495 -15.84 -5.27 1.27
CA PHE A 495 -15.93 -5.34 2.72
C PHE A 495 -15.75 -3.96 3.35
N ASP A 496 -14.68 -3.24 2.99
CA ASP A 496 -14.39 -1.89 3.47
C ASP A 496 -15.55 -0.94 3.20
N LEU A 497 -16.03 -0.89 1.96
CA LEU A 497 -17.13 -0.01 1.57
C LEU A 497 -18.42 -0.33 2.35
N LEU A 498 -18.76 -1.61 2.47
CA LEU A 498 -20.03 -2.04 3.07
C LEU A 498 -20.07 -1.85 4.59
N ILE A 499 -18.98 -2.07 5.31
CA ILE A 499 -18.96 -1.79 6.77
C ILE A 499 -19.10 -0.32 7.07
N HIS A 500 -18.66 0.57 6.18
CA HIS A 500 -18.76 2.03 6.33
C HIS A 500 -20.06 2.63 5.77
N SER A 501 -20.82 1.89 4.96
CA SER A 501 -22.08 2.36 4.38
C SER A 501 -23.32 1.72 5.00
N GLN A 502 -23.24 0.48 5.50
CA GLN A 502 -24.42 -0.27 5.93
C GLN A 502 -24.52 -0.50 7.43
N LEU A 503 -23.37 -0.57 8.14
CA LEU A 503 -23.38 -0.84 9.57
C LEU A 503 -23.80 0.39 10.38
N GLN A 504 -24.73 0.18 11.32
CA GLN A 504 -25.14 1.19 12.28
C GLN A 504 -24.71 0.76 13.70
N PRO A 505 -24.27 1.70 14.54
CA PRO A 505 -23.89 1.38 15.91
C PRO A 505 -25.09 0.94 16.76
N GLU A 506 -24.80 0.09 17.73
CA GLU A 506 -25.67 -0.28 18.85
C GLU A 506 -25.08 0.37 20.11
N GLY A 507 -25.69 1.48 20.54
CA GLY A 507 -25.10 2.33 21.57
C GLY A 507 -23.87 3.05 21.05
N ASP A 508 -22.71 2.79 21.65
CA ASP A 508 -21.43 3.45 21.35
C ASP A 508 -20.44 2.57 20.56
N THR A 509 -20.89 1.41 20.10
CA THR A 509 -20.08 0.44 19.34
C THR A 509 -20.87 -0.22 18.22
N VAL A 510 -20.16 -0.77 17.23
CA VAL A 510 -20.70 -1.74 16.28
C VAL A 510 -20.25 -3.13 16.74
N PRO A 511 -21.15 -4.09 17.00
CA PRO A 511 -20.76 -5.44 17.39
C PRO A 511 -19.86 -6.09 16.34
N VAL A 512 -18.74 -6.68 16.78
CA VAL A 512 -17.75 -7.32 15.89
C VAL A 512 -18.37 -8.46 15.08
N GLU A 513 -19.34 -9.14 15.66
CA GLU A 513 -20.09 -10.22 14.99
C GLU A 513 -20.80 -9.70 13.73
N ARG A 514 -21.32 -8.46 13.75
CA ARG A 514 -21.93 -7.84 12.58
C ARG A 514 -20.90 -7.49 11.51
N VAL A 515 -19.70 -7.05 11.93
CA VAL A 515 -18.58 -6.82 11.02
C VAL A 515 -18.16 -8.12 10.34
N MET A 516 -18.04 -9.20 11.11
CA MET A 516 -17.73 -10.53 10.58
C MET A 516 -18.85 -11.08 9.69
N GLN A 517 -20.11 -10.75 9.96
CA GLN A 517 -21.23 -11.14 9.11
C GLN A 517 -21.15 -10.44 7.73
N VAL A 518 -20.84 -9.14 7.68
CA VAL A 518 -20.64 -8.43 6.41
C VAL A 518 -19.50 -9.08 5.62
N LEU A 519 -18.40 -9.44 6.27
CA LEU A 519 -17.29 -10.15 5.61
C LEU A 519 -17.74 -11.50 5.04
N ALA A 520 -18.52 -12.26 5.79
CA ALA A 520 -19.07 -13.54 5.32
C ALA A 520 -19.99 -13.37 4.11
N ASP A 521 -20.83 -12.32 4.12
CA ASP A 521 -21.74 -12.00 3.01
C ASP A 521 -20.97 -11.62 1.74
N VAL A 522 -19.95 -10.77 1.87
CA VAL A 522 -19.06 -10.40 0.75
C VAL A 522 -18.33 -11.63 0.19
N ARG A 523 -17.83 -12.50 1.06
CA ARG A 523 -17.17 -13.75 0.63
C ARG A 523 -18.11 -14.66 -0.15
N ARG A 524 -19.37 -14.78 0.26
CA ARG A 524 -20.37 -15.54 -0.51
C ARG A 524 -20.62 -14.94 -1.90
N GLU A 525 -20.55 -13.61 -2.01
CA GLU A 525 -20.78 -12.92 -3.28
C GLU A 525 -19.57 -13.08 -4.23
N VAL A 526 -18.35 -12.84 -3.78
CA VAL A 526 -17.18 -12.69 -4.68
C VAL A 526 -16.07 -13.69 -4.46
N ALA A 527 -15.87 -14.24 -3.28
CA ALA A 527 -14.75 -15.12 -2.98
C ALA A 527 -14.94 -16.52 -3.59
N VAL A 528 -13.83 -17.19 -3.88
CA VAL A 528 -13.78 -18.60 -4.26
C VAL A 528 -13.15 -19.45 -3.17
N ILE A 529 -12.34 -18.86 -2.29
CA ILE A 529 -11.78 -19.50 -1.09
C ILE A 529 -12.44 -18.90 0.14
N THR A 530 -13.01 -19.74 1.01
CA THR A 530 -13.58 -19.32 2.28
C THR A 530 -12.63 -19.70 3.41
N PRO A 531 -12.02 -18.73 4.10
CA PRO A 531 -11.23 -19.00 5.30
C PRO A 531 -12.05 -19.63 6.43
N PRO A 532 -11.40 -20.31 7.40
CA PRO A 532 -12.08 -20.85 8.57
C PRO A 532 -12.82 -19.79 9.37
N ALA A 533 -13.85 -20.20 10.11
CA ALA A 533 -14.68 -19.30 10.93
C ALA A 533 -13.89 -18.54 12.01
N TRP A 534 -12.75 -19.06 12.44
CA TRP A 534 -11.84 -18.41 13.39
C TRP A 534 -10.89 -17.40 12.74
N HIS A 535 -10.87 -17.24 11.42
CA HIS A 535 -10.04 -16.24 10.74
C HIS A 535 -10.53 -14.83 11.06
N ARG A 536 -9.61 -13.96 11.49
CA ARG A 536 -9.90 -12.59 11.96
C ARG A 536 -9.23 -11.54 11.06
N PHE A 537 -9.50 -11.59 9.75
CA PHE A 537 -8.95 -10.64 8.79
C PHE A 537 -9.15 -9.16 9.19
N PRO A 538 -10.33 -8.71 9.67
CA PRO A 538 -10.52 -7.30 10.01
C PRO A 538 -9.57 -6.80 11.11
N HIS A 539 -9.16 -7.68 12.04
CA HIS A 539 -8.31 -7.33 13.19
C HIS A 539 -6.88 -6.95 12.80
N SER A 540 -6.46 -7.29 11.59
CA SER A 540 -5.15 -6.94 11.02
C SER A 540 -5.25 -6.00 9.80
N PHE A 541 -6.45 -5.54 9.46
CA PHE A 541 -6.67 -4.70 8.28
C PHE A 541 -6.38 -3.22 8.57
N SER A 542 -5.12 -2.92 8.83
CA SER A 542 -4.65 -1.58 9.20
C SER A 542 -4.90 -0.52 8.14
N HIS A 543 -4.96 -0.87 6.84
CA HIS A 543 -5.28 0.07 5.76
C HIS A 543 -6.53 0.91 6.07
N ILE A 544 -7.60 0.27 6.53
CA ILE A 544 -8.89 0.94 6.75
C ILE A 544 -9.10 1.41 8.19
N PHE A 545 -8.40 0.83 9.18
CA PHE A 545 -8.56 1.20 10.59
C PHE A 545 -7.46 2.11 11.13
N ALA A 546 -6.31 2.18 10.45
CA ALA A 546 -5.16 2.97 10.87
C ALA A 546 -4.38 3.63 9.72
N GLY A 547 -4.69 3.33 8.45
CA GLY A 547 -3.88 3.69 7.29
C GLY A 547 -4.50 4.71 6.33
N GLY A 548 -5.66 5.29 6.65
CA GLY A 548 -6.28 6.33 5.81
C GLY A 548 -7.11 5.82 4.63
N TYR A 549 -7.30 4.49 4.47
CA TYR A 549 -8.09 3.88 3.39
C TYR A 549 -9.55 3.55 3.79
N ALA A 550 -10.07 4.13 4.85
CA ALA A 550 -11.45 3.89 5.30
C ALA A 550 -12.47 4.27 4.21
N ALA A 551 -13.31 3.32 3.83
CA ALA A 551 -14.20 3.41 2.65
C ALA A 551 -13.47 3.89 1.39
N GLY A 552 -12.21 3.52 1.25
CA GLY A 552 -11.30 3.97 0.21
C GLY A 552 -10.39 2.86 -0.34
N TYR A 553 -10.49 1.63 0.13
CA TYR A 553 -9.65 0.52 -0.35
C TYR A 553 -9.92 0.17 -1.83
N TYR A 554 -11.09 0.49 -2.34
CA TYR A 554 -11.40 0.36 -3.77
C TYR A 554 -10.45 1.15 -4.67
N SER A 555 -9.77 2.15 -4.12
CA SER A 555 -8.82 3.02 -4.83
C SER A 555 -7.76 2.23 -5.58
N TYR A 556 -7.31 1.09 -5.04
CA TYR A 556 -6.36 0.20 -5.72
C TYR A 556 -6.91 -0.30 -7.06
N LYS A 557 -8.14 -0.79 -7.10
CA LYS A 557 -8.75 -1.27 -8.34
C LYS A 557 -9.17 -0.14 -9.28
N TRP A 558 -9.60 0.98 -8.72
CA TRP A 558 -9.93 2.18 -9.49
C TRP A 558 -8.71 2.74 -10.22
N ALA A 559 -7.59 2.90 -9.50
CA ALA A 559 -6.36 3.41 -10.07
C ALA A 559 -5.66 2.41 -11.00
N GLU A 560 -5.86 1.09 -10.84
CA GLU A 560 -5.37 0.09 -11.80
C GLU A 560 -5.94 0.31 -13.21
N VAL A 561 -7.18 0.77 -13.33
CA VAL A 561 -7.75 1.14 -14.65
C VAL A 561 -6.95 2.30 -15.25
N LEU A 562 -6.64 3.31 -14.44
CA LEU A 562 -5.87 4.47 -14.88
C LEU A 562 -4.43 4.08 -15.24
N SER A 563 -3.78 3.27 -14.40
CA SER A 563 -2.36 2.91 -14.59
C SER A 563 -2.15 1.99 -15.78
N ALA A 564 -3.02 1.00 -15.97
CA ALA A 564 -2.95 0.09 -17.12
C ALA A 564 -3.15 0.84 -18.44
N ASP A 565 -4.14 1.72 -18.50
CA ASP A 565 -4.40 2.56 -19.67
C ASP A 565 -3.27 3.60 -19.92
N ALA A 566 -2.68 4.15 -18.84
CA ALA A 566 -1.52 5.04 -18.99
C ALA A 566 -0.30 4.28 -19.53
N PHE A 567 -0.06 3.05 -19.08
CA PHE A 567 1.04 2.23 -19.58
C PHE A 567 0.87 1.83 -21.05
N GLU A 568 -0.36 1.67 -21.53
CA GLU A 568 -0.64 1.42 -22.96
C GLU A 568 0.00 2.47 -23.88
N ALA A 569 0.16 3.73 -23.46
CA ALA A 569 0.87 4.74 -24.23
C ALA A 569 2.35 4.40 -24.49
N PHE A 570 2.98 3.70 -23.56
CA PHE A 570 4.36 3.22 -23.72
C PHE A 570 4.42 1.97 -24.59
N GLU A 571 3.42 1.07 -24.49
CA GLU A 571 3.28 -0.05 -25.42
C GLU A 571 3.10 0.45 -26.87
N GLU A 572 2.27 1.47 -27.08
CA GLU A 572 2.06 2.12 -28.39
C GLU A 572 3.37 2.72 -28.93
N ALA A 573 4.17 3.40 -28.10
CA ALA A 573 5.46 3.93 -28.48
C ALA A 573 6.47 2.83 -28.87
N GLY A 574 6.52 1.75 -28.09
CA GLY A 574 7.33 0.56 -28.40
C GLY A 574 6.94 -0.11 -29.71
N ALA A 575 5.65 -0.27 -29.97
CA ALA A 575 5.13 -0.87 -31.19
C ALA A 575 5.44 -0.07 -32.47
N GLN A 576 5.68 1.24 -32.33
CA GLN A 576 6.07 2.12 -33.45
C GLN A 576 7.57 2.07 -33.76
N GLY A 577 8.30 1.10 -33.24
CA GLY A 577 9.73 0.91 -33.47
C GLY A 577 10.64 1.63 -32.44
N GLY A 578 10.05 2.12 -31.35
CA GLY A 578 10.74 2.67 -30.19
C GLY A 578 11.07 1.63 -29.13
N THR A 579 11.29 2.10 -27.93
CA THR A 579 11.44 1.28 -26.71
C THR A 579 10.30 1.57 -25.75
N LEU A 580 9.93 0.61 -24.90
CA LEU A 580 9.00 0.85 -23.79
C LEU A 580 9.52 1.90 -22.79
N LEU A 581 10.83 2.07 -22.68
CA LEU A 581 11.44 3.15 -21.91
C LEU A 581 11.59 4.44 -22.77
N ASP A 582 10.50 4.81 -23.46
CA ASP A 582 10.48 5.98 -24.34
C ASP A 582 10.53 7.28 -23.55
N ARG A 583 11.58 8.06 -23.78
CA ARG A 583 11.84 9.33 -23.11
C ARG A 583 10.74 10.36 -23.35
N ALA A 584 10.24 10.47 -24.58
CA ALA A 584 9.25 11.48 -24.93
C ALA A 584 7.90 11.20 -24.23
N THR A 585 7.51 9.93 -24.17
CA THR A 585 6.31 9.49 -23.45
C THR A 585 6.50 9.64 -21.93
N GLY A 586 7.69 9.33 -21.40
CA GLY A 586 8.05 9.55 -20.00
C GLY A 586 7.99 11.02 -19.59
N GLU A 587 8.51 11.93 -20.42
CA GLU A 587 8.40 13.38 -20.18
C GLU A 587 6.96 13.88 -20.23
N ARG A 588 6.12 13.33 -21.12
CA ARG A 588 4.69 13.66 -21.16
C ARG A 588 3.98 13.18 -19.92
N PHE A 589 4.26 11.94 -19.43
CA PHE A 589 3.72 11.42 -18.19
C PHE A 589 4.17 12.27 -16.99
N TRP A 590 5.47 12.60 -16.92
CA TRP A 590 5.97 13.53 -15.90
C TRP A 590 5.23 14.86 -15.90
N ARG A 591 5.14 15.52 -17.07
CA ARG A 591 4.56 16.85 -17.18
C ARG A 591 3.07 16.89 -16.85
N GLU A 592 2.30 15.88 -17.27
CA GLU A 592 0.85 15.88 -17.15
C GLU A 592 0.33 15.20 -15.89
N ILE A 593 1.10 14.29 -15.28
CA ILE A 593 0.70 13.53 -14.08
C ILE A 593 1.55 13.92 -12.87
N LEU A 594 2.88 13.69 -12.92
CA LEU A 594 3.73 13.82 -11.74
C LEU A 594 4.00 15.28 -11.36
N ALA A 595 4.31 16.13 -12.35
CA ALA A 595 4.73 17.51 -12.13
C ALA A 595 3.60 18.39 -11.57
N VAL A 596 2.37 18.06 -11.89
CA VAL A 596 1.19 18.87 -11.50
C VAL A 596 0.66 18.54 -10.09
N GLY A 597 1.07 17.43 -9.50
CA GLY A 597 0.60 17.02 -8.17
C GLY A 597 -0.92 17.05 -8.05
N GLY A 598 -1.43 17.59 -6.93
CA GLY A 598 -2.86 17.79 -6.68
C GLY A 598 -3.44 19.09 -7.22
N SER A 599 -2.67 19.87 -8.00
CA SER A 599 -3.08 21.19 -8.49
C SER A 599 -4.19 21.17 -9.55
N ARG A 600 -4.45 20.01 -10.12
CA ARG A 600 -5.46 19.76 -11.17
C ARG A 600 -6.20 18.46 -10.84
N PRO A 601 -7.53 18.32 -11.14
CA PRO A 601 -8.22 17.06 -10.99
C PRO A 601 -7.52 15.91 -11.71
N ALA A 602 -7.42 14.75 -11.07
CA ALA A 602 -6.68 13.61 -11.61
C ALA A 602 -7.23 13.16 -12.97
N ILE A 603 -8.54 13.22 -13.18
CA ILE A 603 -9.16 12.90 -14.47
C ILE A 603 -8.71 13.85 -15.59
N GLU A 604 -8.55 15.13 -15.30
CA GLU A 604 -8.06 16.10 -16.27
C GLU A 604 -6.57 15.87 -16.60
N SER A 605 -5.77 15.51 -15.59
CA SER A 605 -4.37 15.14 -15.77
C SER A 605 -4.24 13.88 -16.65
N PHE A 606 -5.08 12.88 -16.40
CA PHE A 606 -5.13 11.67 -17.22
C PHE A 606 -5.51 12.00 -18.68
N LYS A 607 -6.57 12.80 -18.89
CA LYS A 607 -6.99 13.24 -20.23
C LYS A 607 -5.90 14.04 -20.95
N ALA A 608 -5.18 14.91 -20.25
CA ALA A 608 -4.06 15.66 -20.83
C ALA A 608 -2.93 14.73 -21.27
N PHE A 609 -2.68 13.65 -20.55
CA PHE A 609 -1.70 12.64 -20.92
C PHE A 609 -2.16 11.73 -22.05
N ARG A 610 -3.38 11.14 -21.97
CA ARG A 610 -3.88 10.14 -22.92
C ARG A 610 -4.70 10.71 -24.08
N GLY A 611 -5.19 11.96 -23.97
CA GLY A 611 -6.07 12.59 -24.98
C GLY A 611 -7.52 12.07 -24.95
N ARG A 612 -7.89 11.26 -23.96
CA ARG A 612 -9.21 10.65 -23.84
C ARG A 612 -9.53 10.21 -22.39
N GLU A 613 -10.76 9.82 -22.14
CA GLU A 613 -11.17 9.16 -20.90
C GLU A 613 -10.46 7.80 -20.71
N PRO A 614 -10.27 7.37 -19.43
CA PRO A 614 -9.74 6.04 -19.12
C PRO A 614 -10.66 4.91 -19.63
N ARG A 615 -10.05 3.75 -19.94
CA ARG A 615 -10.74 2.55 -20.38
C ARG A 615 -10.28 1.33 -19.58
N VAL A 616 -11.21 0.44 -19.27
CA VAL A 616 -10.96 -0.79 -18.51
C VAL A 616 -10.27 -1.89 -19.34
N ASP A 617 -10.27 -1.76 -20.67
CA ASP A 617 -9.79 -2.81 -21.59
C ASP A 617 -8.31 -3.16 -21.37
N ALA A 618 -7.46 -2.15 -21.09
CA ALA A 618 -6.05 -2.37 -20.82
C ALA A 618 -5.86 -3.22 -19.54
N LEU A 619 -6.60 -2.92 -18.47
CA LEU A 619 -6.55 -3.70 -17.23
C LEU A 619 -6.93 -5.17 -17.47
N LEU A 620 -8.02 -5.43 -18.16
CA LEU A 620 -8.49 -6.78 -18.44
C LEU A 620 -7.46 -7.56 -19.30
N ARG A 621 -6.85 -6.89 -20.28
CA ARG A 621 -5.80 -7.48 -21.11
C ARG A 621 -4.55 -7.80 -20.27
N HIS A 622 -4.06 -6.88 -19.47
CA HIS A 622 -2.88 -7.07 -18.62
C HIS A 622 -3.09 -8.17 -17.57
N SER A 623 -4.32 -8.35 -17.11
CA SER A 623 -4.69 -9.39 -16.14
C SER A 623 -5.01 -10.76 -16.79
N GLY A 624 -4.93 -10.87 -18.12
CA GLY A 624 -5.26 -12.12 -18.82
C GLY A 624 -6.74 -12.53 -18.74
N MET A 625 -7.63 -11.60 -18.38
CA MET A 625 -9.07 -11.84 -18.21
C MET A 625 -9.89 -11.42 -19.43
N VAL A 626 -9.30 -11.44 -20.60
CA VAL A 626 -10.00 -11.23 -21.88
C VAL A 626 -10.49 -12.60 -22.37
N THR A 627 -11.80 -12.74 -22.58
CA THR A 627 -12.35 -13.90 -23.32
C THR A 627 -11.99 -13.73 -24.80
N ALA A 628 -11.34 -14.75 -25.36
CA ALA A 628 -10.97 -14.80 -26.77
C ALA A 628 -12.20 -14.67 -27.69
#